data_ea51f7605b34c9409469d57d86ab28a3
#
_entry.id   ea51f7605b34c9409469d57d86ab28a3
#
_cell.length_a   1.000
_cell.length_b   1.000
_cell.length_c   1.000
_cell.angle_alpha   90.00
_cell.angle_beta   90.00
_cell.angle_gamma   90.00
#
_symmetry.space_group_name_H-M   'P 1'
#
loop_
_entity.id
_entity.type
_entity.pdbx_description
1 polymer ?
#
loop_
_entity_poly.entity_id
_entity_poly.type
_entity_poly.pdbx_seq_one_letter_code
_entity_poly.pdbx_strand_id
1 'polypeptide(L)'
;MTPGRRTLGYESFDEVMPDVERLLQGHTQVGNWTLAQICRHLGAILRRHVYLPASTTFDPSDRVCEDQKRRMLETGILPEGIDAPPGAMPEATLSEAEKAEGLRAAIAYFRASPGPVTDHRILPLTRDEWDRFELIHLAHHQSFAVPTAAD
;
A
#
# COMPACT_ATOMS: atom_id res chain seq x y z
N MET A 1 -10.83 -5.09 14.30
CA MET A 1 -10.96 -3.95 13.35
C MET A 1 -10.83 -2.66 14.11
N THR A 2 -10.04 -1.73 13.63
CA THR A 2 -9.86 -0.40 14.24
C THR A 2 -11.18 0.38 14.15
N PRO A 3 -11.73 0.87 15.28
CA PRO A 3 -12.97 1.65 15.28
C PRO A 3 -12.83 2.93 14.43
N GLY A 4 -13.85 3.24 13.65
CA GLY A 4 -13.87 4.41 12.78
C GLY A 4 -13.13 4.26 11.46
N ARG A 5 -12.43 3.16 11.23
CA ARG A 5 -11.81 2.84 9.96
C ARG A 5 -12.88 2.69 8.88
N ARG A 6 -12.67 3.36 7.74
CA ARG A 6 -13.62 3.26 6.62
C ARG A 6 -13.46 1.96 5.84
N THR A 7 -14.56 1.49 5.25
CA THR A 7 -14.50 0.42 4.25
C THR A 7 -14.06 1.03 2.93
N LEU A 8 -12.94 0.58 2.40
CA LEU A 8 -12.34 1.12 1.18
C LEU A 8 -11.82 -0.03 0.31
N GLY A 9 -12.11 0.05 -0.97
CA GLY A 9 -11.57 -0.83 -1.98
C GLY A 9 -11.35 -0.05 -3.26
N TYR A 10 -10.27 -0.35 -3.98
CA TYR A 10 -9.99 0.21 -5.30
C TYR A 10 -10.08 -0.88 -6.34
N GLU A 11 -10.77 -0.61 -7.44
CA GLU A 11 -10.86 -1.49 -8.59
C GLU A 11 -9.80 -1.13 -9.64
N SER A 12 -9.31 0.10 -9.61
CA SER A 12 -8.34 0.65 -10.55
C SER A 12 -7.37 1.59 -9.83
N PHE A 13 -6.14 1.67 -10.33
CA PHE A 13 -5.17 2.66 -9.86
C PHE A 13 -5.64 4.10 -10.09
N ASP A 14 -6.51 4.34 -11.07
CA ASP A 14 -7.06 5.66 -11.35
C ASP A 14 -7.94 6.20 -10.23
N GLU A 15 -8.41 5.35 -9.32
CA GLU A 15 -9.22 5.76 -8.16
C GLU A 15 -8.40 6.23 -6.97
N VAL A 16 -7.10 5.90 -6.93
CA VAL A 16 -6.25 6.11 -5.75
C VAL A 16 -5.99 7.58 -5.50
N MET A 17 -5.46 8.30 -6.48
CA MET A 17 -5.07 9.70 -6.28
C MET A 17 -6.27 10.65 -6.06
N PRO A 18 -7.43 10.49 -6.71
CA PRO A 18 -8.61 11.28 -6.34
C PRO A 18 -9.01 11.11 -4.88
N ASP A 19 -8.89 9.91 -4.31
CA ASP A 19 -9.14 9.67 -2.89
C ASP A 19 -8.09 10.36 -2.01
N VAL A 20 -6.81 10.28 -2.36
CA VAL A 20 -5.73 10.97 -1.65
C VAL A 20 -5.92 12.51 -1.69
N GLU A 21 -6.28 13.04 -2.83
CA GLU A 21 -6.55 14.47 -3.00
C GLU A 21 -7.71 14.94 -2.11
N ARG A 22 -8.74 14.12 -1.98
CA ARG A 22 -9.85 14.36 -1.05
C ARG A 22 -9.38 14.36 0.40
N LEU A 23 -8.52 13.43 0.78
CA LEU A 23 -7.93 13.39 2.12
C LEU A 23 -7.05 14.60 2.42
N LEU A 24 -6.34 15.13 1.42
CA LEU A 24 -5.52 16.34 1.58
C LEU A 24 -6.36 17.59 1.88
N GLN A 25 -7.63 17.61 1.50
CA GLN A 25 -8.55 18.71 1.81
C GLN A 25 -9.03 18.69 3.27
N GLY A 26 -8.91 17.55 3.93
CA GLY A 26 -9.25 17.39 5.34
C GLY A 26 -9.56 15.93 5.66
N HIS A 27 -8.95 15.42 6.72
CA HIS A 27 -9.18 14.05 7.16
C HIS A 27 -8.99 13.91 8.66
N THR A 28 -9.55 12.84 9.21
CA THR A 28 -9.28 12.35 10.56
C THR A 28 -8.49 11.05 10.47
N GLN A 29 -7.46 10.95 11.26
CA GLN A 29 -6.65 9.75 11.38
C GLN A 29 -7.25 8.82 12.44
N VAL A 30 -7.45 7.54 12.10
CA VAL A 30 -7.95 6.53 13.05
C VAL A 30 -6.93 5.43 13.36
N GLY A 31 -5.78 5.46 12.70
CA GLY A 31 -4.64 4.59 12.96
C GLY A 31 -3.46 5.33 13.57
N ASN A 32 -2.31 4.69 13.59
CA ASN A 32 -1.09 5.22 14.20
C ASN A 32 -0.25 6.10 13.25
N TRP A 33 -0.51 6.04 11.95
CA TRP A 33 0.25 6.78 10.94
C TRP A 33 -0.49 7.99 10.43
N THR A 34 0.26 9.08 10.19
CA THR A 34 -0.25 10.25 9.47
C THR A 34 -0.48 9.90 8.00
N LEU A 35 -1.26 10.71 7.29
CA LEU A 35 -1.44 10.56 5.84
C LEU A 35 -0.10 10.62 5.09
N ALA A 36 0.81 11.49 5.51
CA ALA A 36 2.15 11.59 4.93
C ALA A 36 2.95 10.29 5.10
N GLN A 37 2.89 9.68 6.28
CA GLN A 37 3.53 8.39 6.54
C GLN A 37 2.92 7.27 5.69
N ILE A 38 1.60 7.24 5.56
CA ILE A 38 0.89 6.28 4.69
C ILE A 38 1.37 6.43 3.24
N CYS A 39 1.34 7.63 2.69
CA CYS A 39 1.77 7.88 1.31
C CYS A 39 3.25 7.54 1.10
N ARG A 40 4.12 7.85 2.05
CA ARG A 40 5.55 7.53 1.99
C ARG A 40 5.77 6.01 1.97
N HIS A 41 5.09 5.29 2.86
CA HIS A 41 5.18 3.83 2.94
C HIS A 41 4.71 3.18 1.64
N LEU A 42 3.53 3.55 1.17
CA LEU A 42 2.96 2.98 -0.06
C LEU A 42 3.83 3.24 -1.28
N GLY A 43 4.36 4.46 -1.42
CA GLY A 43 5.28 4.79 -2.50
C GLY A 43 6.56 3.96 -2.46
N ALA A 44 7.14 3.78 -1.27
CA ALA A 44 8.34 2.97 -1.09
C ALA A 44 8.09 1.49 -1.42
N ILE A 45 6.95 0.94 -1.01
CA ILE A 45 6.60 -0.46 -1.28
C ILE A 45 6.36 -0.70 -2.78
N LEU A 46 5.64 0.18 -3.46
CA LEU A 46 5.45 0.08 -4.91
C LEU A 46 6.78 0.04 -5.66
N ARG A 47 7.73 0.90 -5.29
CA ARG A 47 9.06 0.92 -5.90
C ARG A 47 9.85 -0.36 -5.58
N ARG A 48 9.75 -0.85 -4.34
CA ARG A 48 10.40 -2.09 -3.92
C ARG A 48 9.88 -3.29 -4.71
N HIS A 49 8.59 -3.35 -5.00
CA HIS A 49 8.01 -4.44 -5.78
C HIS A 49 8.41 -4.41 -7.26
N VAL A 50 8.82 -3.27 -7.78
CA VAL A 50 9.43 -3.18 -9.12
C VAL A 50 10.91 -3.60 -9.08
N TYR A 51 11.63 -3.20 -8.04
CA TYR A 51 13.05 -3.47 -7.89
C TYR A 51 13.35 -4.02 -6.49
N LEU A 52 13.65 -5.30 -6.44
CA LEU A 52 14.12 -5.96 -5.23
C LEU A 52 15.63 -6.18 -5.34
N PRO A 53 16.45 -5.63 -4.42
CA PRO A 53 17.90 -5.83 -4.46
C PRO A 53 18.27 -7.32 -4.41
N ALA A 54 19.28 -7.71 -5.20
CA ALA A 54 19.76 -9.10 -5.24
C ALA A 54 20.29 -9.60 -3.88
N SER A 55 20.73 -8.68 -3.02
CA SER A 55 21.18 -8.96 -1.65
C SER A 55 20.05 -9.21 -0.65
N THR A 56 18.78 -9.03 -1.07
CA THR A 56 17.65 -9.23 -0.18
C THR A 56 17.50 -10.71 0.15
N THR A 57 17.46 -11.02 1.44
CA THR A 57 17.25 -12.37 1.96
C THR A 57 15.87 -12.47 2.61
N PHE A 58 15.25 -13.65 2.49
CA PHE A 58 13.95 -13.95 3.09
C PHE A 58 14.06 -15.20 3.95
N ASP A 59 13.38 -15.17 5.09
CA ASP A 59 13.16 -16.39 5.86
C ASP A 59 12.11 -17.23 5.11
N PRO A 60 12.39 -18.52 4.80
CA PRO A 60 11.40 -19.38 4.14
C PRO A 60 10.09 -19.53 4.91
N SER A 61 10.10 -19.36 6.23
CA SER A 61 8.89 -19.39 7.07
C SER A 61 7.95 -18.21 6.86
N ASP A 62 8.46 -17.10 6.30
CA ASP A 62 7.67 -15.91 6.00
C ASP A 62 6.89 -16.03 4.68
N ARG A 63 7.12 -17.11 3.95
CA ARG A 63 6.44 -17.31 2.66
C ARG A 63 4.94 -17.49 2.84
N VAL A 64 4.17 -16.68 2.14
CA VAL A 64 2.70 -16.78 2.11
C VAL A 64 2.30 -18.05 1.35
N CYS A 65 1.47 -18.89 1.94
CA CYS A 65 0.97 -20.08 1.28
C CYS A 65 -0.13 -19.76 0.25
N GLU A 66 -0.38 -20.68 -0.68
CA GLU A 66 -1.37 -20.48 -1.75
C GLU A 66 -2.78 -20.18 -1.23
N ASP A 67 -3.20 -20.80 -0.13
CA ASP A 67 -4.52 -20.55 0.46
C ASP A 67 -4.62 -19.14 1.06
N GLN A 68 -3.57 -18.66 1.71
CA GLN A 68 -3.51 -17.30 2.24
C GLN A 68 -3.53 -16.27 1.10
N LYS A 69 -2.73 -16.50 0.06
CA LYS A 69 -2.70 -15.68 -1.14
C LYS A 69 -4.07 -15.58 -1.79
N ARG A 70 -4.72 -16.73 -2.01
CA ARG A 70 -6.05 -16.77 -2.61
C ARG A 70 -7.07 -15.98 -1.79
N ARG A 71 -7.14 -16.21 -0.49
CA ARG A 71 -8.07 -15.48 0.40
C ARG A 71 -7.84 -13.97 0.35
N MET A 72 -6.59 -13.54 0.39
CA MET A 72 -6.25 -12.13 0.32
C MET A 72 -6.73 -11.50 -1.00
N LEU A 73 -6.45 -12.15 -2.12
CA LEU A 73 -6.84 -11.65 -3.45
C LEU A 73 -8.36 -11.66 -3.65
N GLU A 74 -9.06 -12.65 -3.11
CA GLU A 74 -10.52 -12.76 -3.21
C GLU A 74 -11.24 -11.78 -2.29
N THR A 75 -10.80 -11.66 -1.05
CA THR A 75 -11.49 -10.86 -0.02
C THR A 75 -11.04 -9.40 -0.01
N GLY A 76 -9.83 -9.10 -0.49
CA GLY A 76 -9.23 -7.77 -0.36
C GLY A 76 -8.90 -7.38 1.07
N ILE A 77 -8.78 -8.34 1.98
CA ILE A 77 -8.52 -8.09 3.40
C ILE A 77 -7.07 -8.43 3.74
N LEU A 78 -6.36 -7.44 4.30
CA LEU A 78 -5.06 -7.63 4.90
C LEU A 78 -5.16 -7.57 6.41
N PRO A 79 -4.35 -8.36 7.15
CA PRO A 79 -4.30 -8.29 8.61
C PRO A 79 -3.89 -6.90 9.10
N GLU A 80 -4.51 -6.46 10.19
CA GLU A 80 -4.08 -5.25 10.91
C GLU A 80 -2.96 -5.60 11.92
N GLY A 81 -2.18 -4.59 12.32
CA GLY A 81 -1.20 -4.72 13.40
C GLY A 81 0.09 -5.44 13.04
N ILE A 82 0.34 -5.68 11.75
CA ILE A 82 1.64 -6.17 11.30
C ILE A 82 2.60 -4.99 11.27
N ASP A 83 3.72 -5.11 12.00
CA ASP A 83 4.75 -4.08 12.00
C ASP A 83 5.46 -4.00 10.66
N ALA A 84 5.70 -2.79 10.21
CA ALA A 84 6.55 -2.56 9.05
C ALA A 84 7.98 -3.02 9.36
N PRO A 85 8.70 -3.60 8.37
CA PRO A 85 10.09 -3.98 8.56
C PRO A 85 10.94 -2.79 9.02
N PRO A 86 12.03 -3.01 9.79
CA PRO A 86 12.98 -1.95 10.11
C PRO A 86 13.43 -1.21 8.84
N GLY A 87 13.43 0.13 8.88
CA GLY A 87 13.74 0.98 7.72
C GLY A 87 12.55 1.26 6.80
N ALA A 88 11.43 0.55 6.96
CA ALA A 88 10.17 0.85 6.24
C ALA A 88 9.23 1.74 7.05
N MET A 89 9.56 2.05 8.31
CA MET A 89 8.81 3.00 9.16
C MET A 89 9.11 4.42 8.73
N PRO A 90 8.12 5.17 8.22
CA PRO A 90 8.36 6.55 7.79
C PRO A 90 8.51 7.49 8.99
N GLU A 91 9.26 8.58 8.80
CA GLU A 91 9.35 9.64 9.79
C GLU A 91 8.00 10.33 10.02
N ALA A 92 7.74 10.77 11.26
CA ALA A 92 6.47 11.39 11.62
C ALA A 92 6.28 12.83 11.07
N THR A 93 7.39 13.53 10.77
CA THR A 93 7.39 14.94 10.37
C THR A 93 7.53 15.13 8.86
N LEU A 94 6.66 14.49 8.08
CA LEU A 94 6.68 14.56 6.62
C LEU A 94 5.59 15.50 6.10
N SER A 95 5.85 16.15 4.96
CA SER A 95 4.85 16.93 4.23
C SER A 95 3.86 16.03 3.53
N GLU A 96 2.56 16.18 3.82
CA GLU A 96 1.50 15.39 3.18
C GLU A 96 1.45 15.61 1.67
N ALA A 97 1.55 16.86 1.22
CA ALA A 97 1.50 17.21 -0.20
C ALA A 97 2.67 16.59 -0.99
N GLU A 98 3.90 16.68 -0.44
CA GLU A 98 5.07 16.08 -1.07
C GLU A 98 4.97 14.55 -1.13
N LYS A 99 4.49 13.93 -0.07
CA LYS A 99 4.37 12.46 -0.03
C LYS A 99 3.23 11.94 -0.89
N ALA A 100 2.15 12.70 -1.05
CA ALA A 100 1.10 12.41 -2.01
C ALA A 100 1.63 12.46 -3.45
N GLU A 101 2.42 13.46 -3.82
CA GLU A 101 3.05 13.51 -5.13
C GLU A 101 4.07 12.38 -5.34
N GLY A 102 4.82 12.03 -4.31
CA GLY A 102 5.70 10.86 -4.33
C GLY A 102 4.94 9.56 -4.57
N LEU A 103 3.76 9.39 -3.98
CA LEU A 103 2.89 8.25 -4.21
C LEU A 103 2.36 8.24 -5.65
N ARG A 104 1.93 9.40 -6.18
CA ARG A 104 1.51 9.53 -7.58
C ARG A 104 2.60 9.04 -8.54
N ALA A 105 3.82 9.50 -8.34
CA ALA A 105 4.97 9.10 -9.15
C ALA A 105 5.28 7.60 -9.02
N ALA A 106 5.16 7.04 -7.82
CA ALA A 106 5.40 5.61 -7.57
C ALA A 106 4.35 4.72 -8.25
N ILE A 107 3.09 5.13 -8.25
CA ILE A 107 2.01 4.44 -8.97
C ILE A 107 2.30 4.44 -10.48
N ALA A 108 2.65 5.58 -11.04
CA ALA A 108 2.99 5.68 -12.45
C ALA A 108 4.19 4.81 -12.83
N TYR A 109 5.21 4.80 -11.98
CA TYR A 109 6.40 3.95 -12.15
C TYR A 109 6.06 2.46 -12.12
N PHE A 110 5.24 2.03 -11.16
CA PHE A 110 4.79 0.64 -11.06
C PHE A 110 4.00 0.22 -12.30
N ARG A 111 3.05 1.04 -12.74
CA ARG A 111 2.19 0.76 -13.90
C ARG A 111 2.98 0.68 -15.21
N ALA A 112 4.02 1.51 -15.37
CA ALA A 112 4.85 1.54 -16.56
C ALA A 112 5.88 0.40 -16.61
N SER A 113 6.15 -0.27 -15.51
CA SER A 113 7.12 -1.34 -15.43
C SER A 113 6.62 -2.61 -16.13
N PRO A 114 7.48 -3.32 -16.88
CA PRO A 114 7.07 -4.53 -17.62
C PRO A 114 6.69 -5.69 -16.70
N GLY A 115 7.06 -5.62 -15.44
CA GLY A 115 6.69 -6.57 -14.40
C GLY A 115 7.41 -6.26 -13.11
N PRO A 116 6.79 -6.51 -11.96
CA PRO A 116 7.49 -6.55 -10.69
C PRO A 116 8.46 -7.71 -10.67
N VAL A 117 9.33 -7.76 -9.66
CA VAL A 117 10.29 -8.86 -9.51
C VAL A 117 9.52 -10.19 -9.42
N THR A 118 9.68 -11.02 -10.46
CA THR A 118 8.94 -12.28 -10.59
C THR A 118 9.37 -13.32 -9.56
N ASP A 119 10.58 -13.19 -9.01
CA ASP A 119 11.15 -14.09 -8.01
C ASP A 119 10.92 -13.64 -6.57
N HIS A 120 9.84 -12.93 -6.31
CA HIS A 120 9.49 -12.54 -4.95
C HIS A 120 9.13 -13.79 -4.14
N ARG A 121 10.08 -14.29 -3.36
CA ARG A 121 9.97 -15.58 -2.68
C ARG A 121 8.91 -15.64 -1.59
N ILE A 122 8.58 -14.48 -1.00
CA ILE A 122 7.56 -14.39 0.05
C ILE A 122 6.16 -14.43 -0.55
N LEU A 123 5.98 -13.76 -1.71
CA LEU A 123 4.69 -13.58 -2.35
C LEU A 123 4.82 -13.76 -3.87
N PRO A 124 4.85 -15.02 -4.36
CA PRO A 124 4.96 -15.29 -5.80
C PRO A 124 3.63 -14.99 -6.50
N LEU A 125 3.56 -13.86 -7.19
CA LEU A 125 2.36 -13.39 -7.87
C LEU A 125 2.60 -13.23 -9.37
N THR A 126 1.56 -13.48 -10.19
CA THR A 126 1.50 -13.06 -11.58
C THR A 126 1.38 -11.54 -11.67
N ARG A 127 1.51 -10.95 -12.86
CA ARG A 127 1.34 -9.49 -13.03
C ARG A 127 -0.05 -9.03 -12.61
N ASP A 128 -1.10 -9.72 -13.04
CA ASP A 128 -2.47 -9.35 -12.67
C ASP A 128 -2.71 -9.49 -11.17
N GLU A 129 -2.14 -10.51 -10.54
CA GLU A 129 -2.18 -10.68 -9.09
C GLU A 129 -1.41 -9.58 -8.37
N TRP A 130 -0.28 -9.11 -8.91
CA TRP A 130 0.46 -7.96 -8.38
C TRP A 130 -0.37 -6.68 -8.42
N ASP A 131 -1.03 -6.40 -9.54
CA ASP A 131 -1.91 -5.23 -9.65
C ASP A 131 -3.02 -5.29 -8.60
N ARG A 132 -3.64 -6.44 -8.45
CA ARG A 132 -4.69 -6.65 -7.44
C ARG A 132 -4.16 -6.51 -6.01
N PHE A 133 -3.00 -7.08 -5.72
CA PHE A 133 -2.36 -6.97 -4.41
C PHE A 133 -2.03 -5.51 -4.05
N GLU A 134 -1.47 -4.76 -4.98
CA GLU A 134 -1.14 -3.35 -4.75
C GLU A 134 -2.39 -2.51 -4.48
N LEU A 135 -3.48 -2.73 -5.21
CA LEU A 135 -4.75 -2.05 -4.97
C LEU A 135 -5.31 -2.37 -3.57
N ILE A 136 -5.22 -3.62 -3.14
CA ILE A 136 -5.61 -4.05 -1.80
C ILE A 136 -4.74 -3.37 -0.74
N HIS A 137 -3.44 -3.33 -0.93
CA HIS A 137 -2.48 -2.73 -0.01
C HIS A 137 -2.67 -1.22 0.11
N LEU A 138 -2.87 -0.53 -1.01
CA LEU A 138 -3.20 0.88 -1.06
C LEU A 138 -4.49 1.18 -0.27
N ALA A 139 -5.56 0.45 -0.55
CA ALA A 139 -6.84 0.62 0.14
C ALA A 139 -6.73 0.30 1.64
N HIS A 140 -5.96 -0.73 2.01
CA HIS A 140 -5.75 -1.10 3.41
C HIS A 140 -5.20 0.08 4.22
N HIS A 141 -4.09 0.65 3.80
CA HIS A 141 -3.46 1.74 4.54
C HIS A 141 -4.27 3.03 4.48
N GLN A 142 -4.83 3.40 3.33
CA GLN A 142 -5.59 4.63 3.20
C GLN A 142 -6.94 4.58 3.93
N SER A 143 -7.47 3.40 4.22
CA SER A 143 -8.71 3.27 5.00
C SER A 143 -8.60 3.79 6.44
N PHE A 144 -7.39 3.98 6.96
CA PHE A 144 -7.16 4.58 8.28
C PHE A 144 -7.22 6.10 8.28
N ALA A 145 -7.30 6.74 7.14
CA ALA A 145 -7.56 8.17 6.99
C ALA A 145 -9.00 8.34 6.49
N VAL A 146 -9.78 9.14 7.21
CA VAL A 146 -11.22 9.33 6.93
C VAL A 146 -11.47 10.76 6.50
N PRO A 147 -11.99 11.03 5.28
CA PRO A 147 -12.27 12.38 4.84
C PRO A 147 -13.23 13.11 5.80
N THR A 148 -12.94 14.37 6.09
CA THR A 148 -13.80 15.23 6.92
C THR A 148 -14.56 16.26 6.10
N ALA A 149 -14.09 16.59 4.90
CA ALA A 149 -14.77 17.50 4.01
C ALA A 149 -16.10 16.89 3.53
N ALA A 150 -17.18 17.66 3.67
CA ALA A 150 -18.45 17.30 3.04
C ALA A 150 -18.30 17.40 1.51
N ASP A 151 -18.96 16.52 0.80
CA ASP A 151 -19.01 16.54 -0.68
C ASP A 151 -19.69 17.79 -1.20
#